data_f2dd54aa77d18138e621d0e79e3a5586
#
_entry.id   f2dd54aa77d18138e621d0e79e3a5586
#
_cell.length_a   1.000
_cell.length_b   1.000
_cell.length_c   1.000
_cell.angle_alpha   90.00
_cell.angle_beta   90.00
_cell.angle_gamma   90.00
#
_symmetry.space_group_name_H-M   'P 1'
#
loop_
_entity.id
_entity.type
_entity.pdbx_description
1 polymer ?
#
loop_
_entity_poly.entity_id
_entity_poly.type
_entity_poly.pdbx_seq_one_letter_code
_entity_poly.pdbx_strand_id
1 'polypeptide(L)'
;MAVITPAISSAFVQSVKLPAAPRRTRALADTPPVELKATDAQSLVVGSGLIVAAANVPVQTREDLINCTLFAQLAASGTVSDPTQVSKWYDAYFRTLTALGWAQSDTQFEEYAFSSQNAEAHKAIMKVLAVLLGPQAAVLAVVQTAIEALQSMNENSPWITLFDRQSKIGKSAHFQVATAQLDPSGLLQTALVAFDLKATSTLTQVLFFKFSSSSTSLKFASGKATIYEAALKDQREAIAARLAAYRTAYVGQVVFPLPPSGPRGSSRGARRPRARAVRPANVSRLLLA
;
A
#
# COMPACT_ATOMS: atom_id res chain seq x y z
N MET A 1 -27.29 -16.80 2.56
CA MET A 1 -26.00 -16.55 1.91
C MET A 1 -26.04 -17.23 0.55
N ALA A 2 -25.99 -16.45 -0.54
CA ALA A 2 -25.90 -17.04 -1.89
C ALA A 2 -24.48 -17.62 -2.05
N VAL A 3 -24.40 -18.91 -2.35
CA VAL A 3 -23.14 -19.57 -2.72
C VAL A 3 -22.75 -19.01 -4.07
N ILE A 4 -21.67 -18.20 -4.12
CA ILE A 4 -21.13 -17.70 -5.38
C ILE A 4 -20.47 -18.88 -6.09
N THR A 5 -21.14 -19.40 -7.13
CA THR A 5 -20.60 -20.49 -7.93
C THR A 5 -19.51 -19.93 -8.86
N PRO A 6 -18.39 -20.64 -9.12
CA PRO A 6 -17.28 -20.16 -9.99
C PRO A 6 -17.72 -19.66 -11.37
N ALA A 7 -18.72 -20.29 -11.97
CA ALA A 7 -19.28 -19.85 -13.25
C ALA A 7 -19.95 -18.45 -13.22
N ILE A 8 -20.51 -18.06 -12.08
CA ILE A 8 -21.17 -16.75 -11.91
C ILE A 8 -20.09 -15.66 -11.83
N SER A 9 -18.95 -15.96 -11.26
CA SER A 9 -17.89 -14.98 -11.02
C SER A 9 -17.07 -14.65 -12.26
N SER A 10 -16.79 -15.62 -13.14
CA SER A 10 -16.12 -15.35 -14.43
C SER A 10 -17.02 -14.55 -15.39
N ALA A 11 -18.33 -14.85 -15.40
CA ALA A 11 -19.32 -14.07 -16.14
C ALA A 11 -19.40 -12.63 -15.63
N PHE A 12 -19.30 -12.41 -14.31
CA PHE A 12 -19.23 -11.08 -13.72
C PHE A 12 -18.03 -10.30 -14.26
N VAL A 13 -16.81 -10.85 -14.21
CA VAL A 13 -15.59 -10.19 -14.71
C VAL A 13 -15.74 -9.76 -16.17
N GLN A 14 -16.36 -10.60 -17.01
CA GLN A 14 -16.59 -10.29 -18.43
C GLN A 14 -17.64 -9.20 -18.65
N SER A 15 -18.67 -9.16 -17.82
CA SER A 15 -19.80 -8.20 -17.95
C SER A 15 -19.47 -6.78 -17.45
N VAL A 16 -18.43 -6.62 -16.61
CA VAL A 16 -18.08 -5.33 -16.02
C VAL A 16 -17.65 -4.35 -17.08
N LYS A 17 -18.27 -3.16 -17.11
CA LYS A 17 -17.86 -2.06 -17.97
C LYS A 17 -16.62 -1.39 -17.42
N LEU A 18 -15.52 -1.43 -18.14
CA LEU A 18 -14.31 -0.68 -17.82
C LEU A 18 -14.22 0.57 -18.72
N PRO A 19 -13.60 1.67 -18.25
CA PRO A 19 -13.34 2.85 -19.07
C PRO A 19 -12.39 2.49 -20.22
N ALA A 20 -12.28 3.35 -21.24
CA ALA A 20 -11.33 3.13 -22.31
C ALA A 20 -9.89 3.04 -21.77
N ALA A 21 -9.13 2.06 -22.27
CA ALA A 21 -7.73 1.93 -21.88
C ALA A 21 -6.95 3.20 -22.28
N PRO A 22 -6.12 3.74 -21.38
CA PRO A 22 -5.37 4.95 -21.67
C PRO A 22 -4.34 4.69 -22.77
N ARG A 23 -4.12 5.69 -23.62
CA ARG A 23 -3.00 5.65 -24.54
C ARG A 23 -1.69 5.66 -23.76
N ARG A 24 -0.73 4.81 -24.13
CA ARG A 24 0.61 4.82 -23.54
C ARG A 24 1.23 6.21 -23.67
N THR A 25 1.55 6.84 -22.56
CA THR A 25 2.38 8.04 -22.55
C THR A 25 3.85 7.63 -22.65
N ARG A 26 4.68 8.45 -23.34
CA ARG A 26 6.10 8.16 -23.54
C ARG A 26 6.85 7.91 -22.23
N ALA A 27 6.52 8.67 -21.18
CA ALA A 27 7.13 8.53 -19.85
C ALA A 27 6.86 7.17 -19.16
N LEU A 28 5.74 6.51 -19.48
CA LEU A 28 5.40 5.18 -18.93
C LEU A 28 5.87 4.03 -19.85
N ALA A 29 6.21 4.34 -21.11
CA ALA A 29 6.69 3.34 -22.07
C ALA A 29 8.11 2.84 -21.72
N ASP A 30 8.92 3.70 -21.11
CA ASP A 30 10.31 3.42 -20.73
C ASP A 30 10.45 2.82 -19.32
N THR A 31 9.34 2.61 -18.62
CA THR A 31 9.38 2.02 -17.28
C THR A 31 9.40 0.50 -17.39
N PRO A 32 10.37 -0.17 -16.75
CA PRO A 32 10.42 -1.63 -16.76
C PRO A 32 9.17 -2.22 -16.10
N PRO A 33 8.71 -3.40 -16.55
CA PRO A 33 7.61 -4.10 -15.90
C PRO A 33 7.95 -4.37 -14.43
N VAL A 34 6.93 -4.27 -13.58
CA VAL A 34 7.07 -4.56 -12.15
C VAL A 34 7.39 -6.04 -11.95
N GLU A 35 8.52 -6.33 -11.32
CA GLU A 35 8.91 -7.68 -10.92
C GLU A 35 8.47 -7.91 -9.46
N LEU A 36 7.59 -8.88 -9.24
CA LEU A 36 7.12 -9.24 -7.91
C LEU A 36 8.03 -10.29 -7.27
N LYS A 37 8.53 -10.00 -6.06
CA LYS A 37 9.43 -10.88 -5.30
C LYS A 37 8.86 -11.14 -3.93
N ALA A 38 8.66 -12.42 -3.58
CA ALA A 38 8.14 -12.79 -2.27
C ALA A 38 9.13 -12.44 -1.13
N THR A 39 10.44 -12.53 -1.39
CA THR A 39 11.50 -12.30 -0.41
C THR A 39 11.60 -10.85 0.08
N ASP A 40 11.15 -9.91 -0.73
CA ASP A 40 11.36 -8.49 -0.49
C ASP A 40 10.05 -7.79 -0.06
N ALA A 41 10.16 -6.81 0.81
CA ALA A 41 9.06 -5.87 1.01
C ALA A 41 8.91 -5.00 -0.25
N GLN A 42 7.68 -4.81 -0.71
CA GLN A 42 7.41 -4.05 -1.94
C GLN A 42 6.24 -3.11 -1.76
N SER A 43 6.33 -1.96 -2.42
CA SER A 43 5.24 -1.00 -2.53
C SER A 43 5.00 -0.63 -3.98
N LEU A 44 3.74 -0.53 -4.35
CA LEU A 44 3.31 -0.21 -5.71
C LEU A 44 2.23 0.86 -5.68
N VAL A 45 2.33 1.79 -6.60
CA VAL A 45 1.21 2.66 -6.96
C VAL A 45 0.35 1.90 -7.97
N VAL A 46 -0.93 1.75 -7.65
CA VAL A 46 -1.92 1.06 -8.49
C VAL A 46 -3.13 1.98 -8.66
N GLY A 47 -3.16 2.73 -9.75
CA GLY A 47 -4.16 3.76 -9.98
C GLY A 47 -4.18 4.80 -8.85
N SER A 48 -5.30 4.93 -8.15
CA SER A 48 -5.47 5.76 -6.94
C SER A 48 -5.09 5.03 -5.64
N GLY A 49 -4.45 3.87 -5.71
CA GLY A 49 -4.09 3.05 -4.56
C GLY A 49 -2.60 2.94 -4.32
N LEU A 50 -2.22 2.77 -3.07
CA LEU A 50 -0.91 2.32 -2.63
C LEU A 50 -1.05 0.88 -2.12
N ILE A 51 -0.40 -0.05 -2.80
CA ILE A 51 -0.36 -1.47 -2.41
C ILE A 51 0.98 -1.73 -1.72
N VAL A 52 0.96 -2.28 -0.52
CA VAL A 52 2.16 -2.54 0.27
C VAL A 52 2.15 -3.98 0.77
N ALA A 53 3.18 -4.72 0.42
CA ALA A 53 3.39 -6.08 0.89
C ALA A 53 4.69 -6.17 1.70
N ALA A 54 4.59 -6.74 2.89
CA ALA A 54 5.76 -7.10 3.68
C ALA A 54 6.55 -8.23 2.99
N ALA A 55 7.79 -8.48 3.44
CA ALA A 55 8.55 -9.64 3.00
C ALA A 55 7.80 -10.95 3.29
N ASN A 56 8.09 -11.98 2.52
CA ASN A 56 7.52 -13.32 2.60
C ASN A 56 6.03 -13.45 2.21
N VAL A 57 5.34 -12.36 1.85
CA VAL A 57 4.01 -12.46 1.24
C VAL A 57 4.13 -13.13 -0.13
N PRO A 58 3.35 -14.20 -0.42
CA PRO A 58 3.43 -14.91 -1.70
C PRO A 58 3.22 -14.00 -2.91
N VAL A 59 3.94 -14.28 -4.00
CA VAL A 59 3.83 -13.51 -5.26
C VAL A 59 2.38 -13.49 -5.76
N GLN A 60 1.69 -14.62 -5.72
CA GLN A 60 0.29 -14.71 -6.15
C GLN A 60 -0.62 -13.76 -5.35
N THR A 61 -0.42 -13.68 -4.03
CA THR A 61 -1.19 -12.75 -3.19
C THR A 61 -0.92 -11.28 -3.58
N ARG A 62 0.32 -10.94 -3.92
CA ARG A 62 0.68 -9.60 -4.41
C ARG A 62 -0.01 -9.29 -5.72
N GLU A 63 -0.03 -10.26 -6.66
CA GLU A 63 -0.76 -10.13 -7.92
C GLU A 63 -2.26 -9.97 -7.71
N ASP A 64 -2.84 -10.73 -6.82
CA ASP A 64 -4.26 -10.65 -6.49
C ASP A 64 -4.63 -9.28 -5.91
N LEU A 65 -3.80 -8.75 -4.99
CA LEU A 65 -3.96 -7.39 -4.46
C LEU A 65 -3.95 -6.34 -5.58
N ILE A 66 -2.95 -6.40 -6.46
CA ILE A 66 -2.80 -5.46 -7.57
C ILE A 66 -3.99 -5.57 -8.53
N ASN A 67 -4.29 -6.78 -8.98
CA ASN A 67 -5.28 -7.01 -10.01
C ASN A 67 -6.70 -6.73 -9.51
N CYS A 68 -7.06 -7.19 -8.32
CA CYS A 68 -8.40 -6.97 -7.78
C CYS A 68 -8.64 -5.50 -7.46
N THR A 69 -7.67 -4.81 -6.85
CA THR A 69 -7.81 -3.38 -6.55
C THR A 69 -7.89 -2.53 -7.80
N LEU A 70 -7.03 -2.80 -8.82
CA LEU A 70 -7.10 -2.09 -10.10
C LEU A 70 -8.41 -2.37 -10.84
N PHE A 71 -8.84 -3.62 -10.89
CA PHE A 71 -10.10 -3.99 -11.54
C PHE A 71 -11.29 -3.30 -10.88
N ALA A 72 -11.32 -3.27 -9.54
CA ALA A 72 -12.39 -2.61 -8.78
C ALA A 72 -12.40 -1.08 -8.99
N GLN A 73 -11.23 -0.43 -9.06
CA GLN A 73 -11.12 0.99 -9.38
C GLN A 73 -11.67 1.30 -10.78
N LEU A 74 -11.27 0.51 -11.77
CA LEU A 74 -11.74 0.66 -13.15
C LEU A 74 -13.24 0.38 -13.28
N ALA A 75 -13.75 -0.65 -12.60
CA ALA A 75 -15.17 -0.97 -12.58
C ALA A 75 -16.00 0.15 -11.95
N ALA A 76 -15.55 0.71 -10.83
CA ALA A 76 -16.18 1.85 -10.19
C ALA A 76 -16.20 3.08 -11.12
N SER A 77 -15.08 3.38 -11.78
CA SER A 77 -14.98 4.49 -12.74
C SER A 77 -15.78 4.24 -14.03
N GLY A 78 -15.99 2.99 -14.42
CA GLY A 78 -16.87 2.62 -15.54
C GLY A 78 -18.36 2.70 -15.20
N THR A 79 -18.70 2.61 -13.91
CA THR A 79 -20.07 2.63 -13.39
C THR A 79 -20.53 4.04 -13.03
N VAL A 80 -19.64 4.84 -12.40
CA VAL A 80 -19.93 6.19 -11.92
C VAL A 80 -19.31 7.19 -12.87
N SER A 81 -20.14 7.82 -13.70
CA SER A 81 -19.67 8.79 -14.73
C SER A 81 -19.30 10.16 -14.14
N ASP A 82 -19.91 10.55 -13.02
CA ASP A 82 -19.58 11.79 -12.31
C ASP A 82 -18.53 11.49 -11.23
N PRO A 83 -17.27 11.91 -11.43
CA PRO A 83 -16.19 11.61 -10.51
C PRO A 83 -16.36 12.28 -9.13
N THR A 84 -17.21 13.29 -9.01
CA THR A 84 -17.46 13.97 -7.72
C THR A 84 -18.33 13.14 -6.78
N GLN A 85 -19.01 12.11 -7.29
CA GLN A 85 -19.83 11.18 -6.50
C GLN A 85 -18.98 10.09 -5.83
N VAL A 86 -18.03 10.50 -4.98
CA VAL A 86 -17.05 9.62 -4.34
C VAL A 86 -17.70 8.49 -3.54
N SER A 87 -18.80 8.75 -2.84
CA SER A 87 -19.53 7.70 -2.09
C SER A 87 -20.03 6.59 -3.03
N LYS A 88 -20.68 6.95 -4.14
CA LYS A 88 -21.16 5.96 -5.12
C LYS A 88 -20.01 5.20 -5.79
N TRP A 89 -18.90 5.90 -5.99
CA TRP A 89 -17.69 5.26 -6.53
C TRP A 89 -17.17 4.19 -5.57
N TYR A 90 -17.10 4.49 -4.25
CA TYR A 90 -16.69 3.50 -3.26
C TYR A 90 -17.70 2.36 -3.11
N ASP A 91 -19.00 2.63 -3.20
CA ASP A 91 -20.02 1.57 -3.19
C ASP A 91 -19.81 0.59 -4.37
N ALA A 92 -19.48 1.10 -5.55
CA ALA A 92 -19.18 0.27 -6.71
C ALA A 92 -17.85 -0.47 -6.55
N TYR A 93 -16.82 0.20 -5.98
CA TYR A 93 -15.51 -0.37 -5.70
C TYR A 93 -15.60 -1.56 -4.74
N PHE A 94 -16.23 -1.38 -3.58
CA PHE A 94 -16.38 -2.44 -2.59
C PHE A 94 -17.27 -3.58 -3.07
N ARG A 95 -18.36 -3.30 -3.75
CA ARG A 95 -19.18 -4.35 -4.40
C ARG A 95 -18.40 -5.17 -5.40
N THR A 96 -17.53 -4.53 -6.16
CA THR A 96 -16.68 -5.25 -7.11
C THR A 96 -15.68 -6.15 -6.38
N LEU A 97 -15.00 -5.67 -5.33
CA LEU A 97 -14.10 -6.49 -4.53
C LEU A 97 -14.84 -7.70 -3.93
N THR A 98 -16.03 -7.49 -3.39
CA THR A 98 -16.84 -8.59 -2.84
C THR A 98 -17.20 -9.62 -3.91
N ALA A 99 -17.57 -9.18 -5.12
CA ALA A 99 -17.84 -10.08 -6.25
C ALA A 99 -16.58 -10.86 -6.71
N LEU A 100 -15.38 -10.31 -6.49
CA LEU A 100 -14.11 -10.98 -6.74
C LEU A 100 -13.67 -11.92 -5.60
N GLY A 101 -14.49 -12.08 -4.57
CA GLY A 101 -14.18 -12.99 -3.45
C GLY A 101 -13.47 -12.34 -2.27
N TRP A 102 -13.51 -11.01 -2.15
CA TRP A 102 -13.01 -10.31 -0.96
C TRP A 102 -14.11 -10.18 0.08
N ALA A 103 -13.82 -10.56 1.32
CA ALA A 103 -14.64 -10.24 2.47
C ALA A 103 -13.95 -9.17 3.30
N GLN A 104 -14.61 -8.04 3.48
CA GLN A 104 -14.11 -6.92 4.27
C GLN A 104 -14.91 -6.82 5.55
N SER A 105 -14.23 -6.55 6.68
CA SER A 105 -14.89 -6.46 7.99
C SER A 105 -15.74 -5.20 8.13
N ASP A 106 -15.33 -4.10 7.50
CA ASP A 106 -16.05 -2.84 7.52
C ASP A 106 -15.80 -2.04 6.24
N THR A 107 -16.86 -1.40 5.74
CA THR A 107 -16.83 -0.49 4.58
C THR A 107 -17.51 0.85 4.88
N GLN A 108 -17.89 1.08 6.13
CA GLN A 108 -18.53 2.33 6.56
C GLN A 108 -17.48 3.45 6.68
N PHE A 109 -17.81 4.62 6.16
CA PHE A 109 -16.93 5.78 6.25
C PHE A 109 -17.16 6.52 7.56
N GLU A 110 -16.06 6.69 8.31
CA GLU A 110 -15.99 7.49 9.52
C GLU A 110 -15.24 8.80 9.25
N GLU A 111 -15.55 9.83 10.03
CA GLU A 111 -14.84 11.10 9.93
C GLU A 111 -13.54 11.04 10.74
N TYR A 112 -12.44 11.43 10.11
CA TYR A 112 -11.15 11.48 10.78
C TYR A 112 -11.05 12.73 11.66
N ALA A 113 -10.92 12.53 12.98
CA ALA A 113 -10.72 13.63 13.91
C ALA A 113 -9.27 14.13 13.88
N PHE A 114 -9.09 15.37 13.44
CA PHE A 114 -7.78 16.01 13.41
C PHE A 114 -7.36 16.48 14.82
N SER A 115 -6.14 16.12 15.21
CA SER A 115 -5.56 16.53 16.50
C SER A 115 -4.73 17.81 16.41
N SER A 116 -4.51 18.36 15.22
CA SER A 116 -3.71 19.57 15.01
C SER A 116 -4.22 20.40 13.82
N GLN A 117 -3.92 21.70 13.83
CA GLN A 117 -4.31 22.62 12.74
C GLN A 117 -3.50 22.44 11.43
N ASN A 118 -2.38 21.70 11.48
CA ASN A 118 -1.52 21.42 10.33
C ASN A 118 -1.34 19.90 10.17
N ALA A 119 -2.44 19.21 9.87
CA ALA A 119 -2.39 17.80 9.59
C ALA A 119 -1.99 17.55 8.12
N GLU A 120 -1.34 16.43 7.87
CA GLU A 120 -0.97 15.95 6.54
C GLU A 120 -1.62 14.59 6.28
N ALA A 121 -2.10 14.37 5.05
CA ALA A 121 -2.85 13.16 4.71
C ALA A 121 -2.06 11.87 5.04
N HIS A 122 -0.77 11.84 4.76
CA HIS A 122 0.06 10.68 5.07
C HIS A 122 0.14 10.34 6.56
N LYS A 123 0.10 11.33 7.45
CA LYS A 123 0.07 11.10 8.91
C LYS A 123 -1.25 10.45 9.36
N ALA A 124 -2.37 10.86 8.74
CA ALA A 124 -3.65 10.23 8.97
C ALA A 124 -3.66 8.77 8.49
N ILE A 125 -3.08 8.48 7.31
CA ILE A 125 -2.92 7.13 6.79
C ILE A 125 -2.19 6.24 7.81
N MET A 126 -1.03 6.68 8.29
CA MET A 126 -0.22 5.93 9.25
C MET A 126 -0.96 5.67 10.57
N LYS A 127 -1.71 6.67 11.07
CA LYS A 127 -2.49 6.53 12.31
C LYS A 127 -3.63 5.53 12.15
N VAL A 128 -4.40 5.60 11.05
CA VAL A 128 -5.50 4.67 10.77
C VAL A 128 -4.97 3.24 10.61
N LEU A 129 -3.90 3.05 9.86
CA LEU A 129 -3.28 1.72 9.70
C LEU A 129 -2.72 1.17 11.02
N ALA A 130 -2.11 2.01 11.86
CA ALA A 130 -1.59 1.57 13.16
C ALA A 130 -2.70 1.12 14.10
N VAL A 131 -3.87 1.75 14.07
CA VAL A 131 -5.06 1.31 14.81
C VAL A 131 -5.59 -0.02 14.28
N LEU A 132 -5.68 -0.15 12.95
CA LEU A 132 -6.26 -1.34 12.30
C LEU A 132 -5.38 -2.59 12.44
N LEU A 133 -4.06 -2.45 12.26
CA LEU A 133 -3.10 -3.55 12.18
C LEU A 133 -2.36 -3.81 13.50
N GLY A 134 -2.39 -2.85 14.40
CA GLY A 134 -1.53 -2.78 15.58
C GLY A 134 -0.21 -2.07 15.29
N PRO A 135 0.33 -1.33 16.28
CA PRO A 135 1.49 -0.44 16.08
C PRO A 135 2.80 -1.19 15.77
N GLN A 136 2.87 -2.48 16.04
CA GLN A 136 4.03 -3.35 15.79
C GLN A 136 3.95 -4.12 14.47
N ALA A 137 2.93 -3.86 13.64
CA ALA A 137 2.79 -4.55 12.36
C ALA A 137 3.97 -4.25 11.42
N ALA A 138 4.64 -5.28 10.94
CA ALA A 138 5.84 -5.14 10.09
C ALA A 138 5.57 -4.32 8.82
N VAL A 139 4.37 -4.44 8.26
CA VAL A 139 3.97 -3.72 7.06
C VAL A 139 3.86 -2.21 7.27
N LEU A 140 3.70 -1.72 8.51
CA LEU A 140 3.65 -0.27 8.79
C LEU A 140 4.98 0.43 8.46
N ALA A 141 6.11 -0.20 8.79
CA ALA A 141 7.42 0.32 8.43
C ALA A 141 7.58 0.42 6.91
N VAL A 142 7.05 -0.56 6.17
CA VAL A 142 7.08 -0.56 4.71
C VAL A 142 6.20 0.54 4.12
N VAL A 143 5.00 0.76 4.68
CA VAL A 143 4.12 1.88 4.29
C VAL A 143 4.81 3.22 4.53
N GLN A 144 5.42 3.40 5.70
CA GLN A 144 6.15 4.63 6.02
C GLN A 144 7.28 4.88 5.02
N THR A 145 8.13 3.87 4.77
CA THR A 145 9.22 3.98 3.79
C THR A 145 8.70 4.29 2.38
N ALA A 146 7.58 3.69 1.99
CA ALA A 146 6.95 3.99 0.70
C ALA A 146 6.47 5.44 0.60
N ILE A 147 5.84 5.97 1.65
CA ILE A 147 5.39 7.36 1.70
C ILE A 147 6.60 8.30 1.66
N GLU A 148 7.65 8.03 2.43
CA GLU A 148 8.89 8.82 2.43
C GLU A 148 9.58 8.79 1.05
N ALA A 149 9.62 7.63 0.39
CA ALA A 149 10.14 7.51 -0.97
C ALA A 149 9.32 8.35 -1.97
N LEU A 150 7.99 8.30 -1.89
CA LEU A 150 7.11 9.14 -2.72
C LEU A 150 7.31 10.63 -2.42
N GLN A 151 7.54 11.00 -1.18
CA GLN A 151 7.79 12.40 -0.77
C GLN A 151 9.12 12.92 -1.30
N SER A 152 10.14 12.06 -1.37
CA SER A 152 11.45 12.43 -1.92
C SER A 152 11.48 12.49 -3.45
N MET A 153 10.45 11.98 -4.11
CA MET A 153 10.34 12.03 -5.56
C MET A 153 10.08 13.47 -6.04
N ASN A 154 10.68 13.80 -7.18
CA ASN A 154 10.37 15.03 -7.88
C ASN A 154 8.88 15.04 -8.29
N GLU A 155 8.24 16.21 -8.30
CA GLU A 155 6.85 16.41 -8.74
C GLU A 155 6.56 15.84 -10.15
N ASN A 156 7.58 15.71 -10.98
CA ASN A 156 7.48 15.11 -12.31
C ASN A 156 7.72 13.59 -12.33
N SER A 157 7.93 12.96 -11.17
CA SER A 157 8.06 11.51 -11.11
C SER A 157 6.79 10.84 -11.62
N PRO A 158 6.89 9.84 -12.51
CA PRO A 158 5.72 9.21 -13.12
C PRO A 158 4.78 8.59 -12.10
N TRP A 159 5.28 8.16 -10.95
CA TRP A 159 4.46 7.48 -9.93
C TRP A 159 3.65 8.42 -9.08
N ILE A 160 4.23 9.52 -8.61
CA ILE A 160 3.48 10.53 -7.86
C ILE A 160 2.46 11.22 -8.79
N THR A 161 2.84 11.49 -10.04
CA THR A 161 1.95 12.02 -11.06
C THR A 161 0.81 11.07 -11.36
N LEU A 162 1.08 9.75 -11.44
CA LEU A 162 0.05 8.74 -11.63
C LEU A 162 -0.93 8.73 -10.47
N PHE A 163 -0.43 8.64 -9.24
CA PHE A 163 -1.25 8.62 -8.03
C PHE A 163 -2.13 9.87 -7.93
N ASP A 164 -1.55 11.05 -8.06
CA ASP A 164 -2.28 12.31 -7.99
C ASP A 164 -3.34 12.43 -9.09
N ARG A 165 -3.01 12.04 -10.33
CA ARG A 165 -3.95 12.08 -11.45
C ARG A 165 -5.13 11.14 -11.27
N GLN A 166 -4.91 9.97 -10.67
CA GLN A 166 -5.97 8.98 -10.46
C GLN A 166 -6.78 9.26 -9.19
N SER A 167 -6.19 9.91 -8.20
CA SER A 167 -6.84 10.20 -6.92
C SER A 167 -7.57 11.53 -6.89
N LYS A 168 -7.07 12.55 -7.60
CA LYS A 168 -7.49 13.95 -7.45
C LYS A 168 -8.66 14.33 -8.35
N ILE A 169 -9.65 14.99 -7.79
CA ILE A 169 -10.84 15.50 -8.47
C ILE A 169 -11.08 16.94 -7.98
N GLY A 170 -10.38 17.90 -8.58
CA GLY A 170 -10.50 19.31 -8.21
C GLY A 170 -10.09 19.57 -6.75
N LYS A 171 -11.09 19.84 -5.90
CA LYS A 171 -10.91 20.06 -4.45
C LYS A 171 -11.11 18.81 -3.61
N SER A 172 -11.32 17.67 -4.25
CA SER A 172 -11.51 16.37 -3.58
C SER A 172 -10.46 15.38 -4.04
N ALA A 173 -10.23 14.36 -3.23
CA ALA A 173 -9.45 13.18 -3.63
C ALA A 173 -10.04 11.94 -3.00
N HIS A 174 -9.96 10.82 -3.71
CA HIS A 174 -10.22 9.50 -3.18
C HIS A 174 -9.01 8.59 -3.45
N PHE A 175 -8.59 7.86 -2.44
CA PHE A 175 -7.44 6.95 -2.58
C PHE A 175 -7.53 5.80 -1.58
N GLN A 176 -6.79 4.73 -1.85
CA GLN A 176 -6.80 3.53 -1.04
C GLN A 176 -5.37 3.14 -0.64
N VAL A 177 -5.25 2.49 0.52
CA VAL A 177 -4.03 1.79 0.92
C VAL A 177 -4.42 0.35 1.24
N ALA A 178 -3.87 -0.59 0.48
CA ALA A 178 -4.02 -2.01 0.74
C ALA A 178 -2.69 -2.58 1.22
N THR A 179 -2.74 -3.38 2.29
CA THR A 179 -1.55 -3.97 2.89
C THR A 179 -1.67 -5.48 2.99
N ALA A 180 -0.54 -6.18 2.89
CA ALA A 180 -0.44 -7.61 3.17
C ALA A 180 0.81 -7.91 3.98
N GLN A 181 0.66 -8.77 4.99
CA GLN A 181 1.75 -9.32 5.80
C GLN A 181 1.40 -10.72 6.27
N LEU A 182 2.40 -11.46 6.71
CA LEU A 182 2.18 -12.67 7.50
C LEU A 182 2.23 -12.29 8.99
N ASP A 183 1.32 -12.85 9.77
CA ASP A 183 1.39 -12.74 11.23
C ASP A 183 2.47 -13.70 11.81
N PRO A 184 2.77 -13.63 13.12
CA PRO A 184 3.76 -14.52 13.73
C PRO A 184 3.47 -16.02 13.59
N SER A 185 2.23 -16.41 13.32
CA SER A 185 1.82 -17.79 13.06
C SER A 185 1.92 -18.18 11.58
N GLY A 186 2.32 -17.25 10.72
CA GLY A 186 2.43 -17.44 9.27
C GLY A 186 1.10 -17.28 8.51
N LEU A 187 0.05 -16.80 9.18
CA LEU A 187 -1.24 -16.53 8.52
C LEU A 187 -1.21 -15.19 7.79
N LEU A 188 -1.77 -15.17 6.59
CA LEU A 188 -1.89 -13.95 5.79
C LEU A 188 -2.90 -12.99 6.43
N GLN A 189 -2.44 -11.79 6.70
CA GLN A 189 -3.27 -10.65 7.09
C GLN A 189 -3.27 -9.62 5.97
N THR A 190 -4.45 -9.28 5.49
CA THR A 190 -4.65 -8.16 4.57
C THR A 190 -5.53 -7.11 5.20
N ALA A 191 -5.28 -5.86 4.86
CA ALA A 191 -6.10 -4.73 5.28
C ALA A 191 -6.28 -3.76 4.12
N LEU A 192 -7.43 -3.14 4.07
CA LEU A 192 -7.77 -2.12 3.10
C LEU A 192 -8.30 -0.89 3.83
N VAL A 193 -7.72 0.25 3.53
CA VAL A 193 -8.19 1.55 4.00
C VAL A 193 -8.51 2.41 2.78
N ALA A 194 -9.71 2.94 2.75
CA ALA A 194 -10.21 3.86 1.73
C ALA A 194 -10.34 5.25 2.34
N PHE A 195 -9.97 6.29 1.59
CA PHE A 195 -10.00 7.67 2.03
C PHE A 195 -10.81 8.54 1.07
N ASP A 196 -11.68 9.39 1.61
CA ASP A 196 -12.36 10.49 0.92
C ASP A 196 -11.91 11.81 1.54
N LEU A 197 -11.15 12.58 0.79
CA LEU A 197 -10.59 13.88 1.18
C LEU A 197 -11.33 14.98 0.44
N LYS A 198 -11.85 15.96 1.18
CA LYS A 198 -12.47 17.18 0.63
C LYS A 198 -11.81 18.40 1.22
N ALA A 199 -11.35 19.31 0.36
CA ALA A 199 -10.71 20.56 0.74
C ALA A 199 -11.45 21.76 0.21
N THR A 200 -11.27 22.92 0.83
CA THR A 200 -11.79 24.22 0.34
C THR A 200 -10.93 24.79 -0.79
N SER A 201 -9.64 24.42 -0.84
CA SER A 201 -8.68 24.81 -1.88
C SER A 201 -8.36 23.67 -2.84
N THR A 202 -7.81 24.00 -4.00
CA THR A 202 -7.36 22.98 -4.97
C THR A 202 -6.21 22.16 -4.38
N LEU A 203 -6.32 20.84 -4.47
CA LEU A 203 -5.28 19.91 -4.03
C LEU A 203 -4.10 19.97 -5.00
N THR A 204 -2.89 20.17 -4.49
CA THR A 204 -1.65 20.10 -5.28
C THR A 204 -1.10 18.67 -5.31
N GLN A 205 -0.89 18.09 -4.15
CA GLN A 205 -0.48 16.70 -3.96
C GLN A 205 -1.36 16.05 -2.90
N VAL A 206 -1.91 14.87 -3.19
CA VAL A 206 -2.91 14.24 -2.31
C VAL A 206 -2.28 13.75 -1.00
N LEU A 207 -1.19 13.00 -1.07
CA LEU A 207 -0.55 12.41 0.11
C LEU A 207 0.11 13.44 1.04
N PHE A 208 0.64 14.52 0.47
CA PHE A 208 1.42 15.53 1.19
C PHE A 208 0.67 16.86 1.34
N PHE A 209 -0.62 16.86 1.02
CA PHE A 209 -1.46 18.03 1.20
C PHE A 209 -1.54 18.36 2.70
N LYS A 210 -1.20 19.62 3.01
CA LYS A 210 -1.34 20.18 4.35
C LYS A 210 -2.70 20.82 4.48
N PHE A 211 -3.42 20.46 5.53
CA PHE A 211 -4.77 20.96 5.74
C PHE A 211 -5.00 21.39 7.20
N SER A 212 -5.97 22.27 7.38
CA SER A 212 -6.51 22.64 8.69
C SER A 212 -7.89 22.02 8.88
N SER A 213 -8.26 21.70 10.10
CA SER A 213 -9.57 21.12 10.44
C SER A 213 -10.76 22.01 10.04
N SER A 214 -10.54 23.32 9.86
CA SER A 214 -11.58 24.27 9.42
C SER A 214 -11.81 24.29 7.91
N SER A 215 -10.90 23.70 7.11
CA SER A 215 -10.92 23.78 5.65
C SER A 215 -10.95 22.44 4.93
N THR A 216 -10.94 21.34 5.68
CA THR A 216 -10.80 20.01 5.09
C THR A 216 -11.56 18.97 5.91
N SER A 217 -12.31 18.12 5.23
CA SER A 217 -12.89 16.89 5.77
C SER A 217 -12.11 15.70 5.19
N LEU A 218 -11.68 14.79 6.05
CA LEU A 218 -11.12 13.51 5.68
C LEU A 218 -12.00 12.41 6.28
N LYS A 219 -12.56 11.58 5.43
CA LYS A 219 -13.29 10.39 5.84
C LYS A 219 -12.49 9.16 5.46
N PHE A 220 -12.62 8.10 6.23
CA PHE A 220 -11.98 6.83 5.93
C PHE A 220 -12.92 5.66 6.26
N ALA A 221 -12.77 4.58 5.48
CA ALA A 221 -13.30 3.27 5.81
C ALA A 221 -12.10 2.33 5.94
N SER A 222 -12.01 1.59 7.04
CA SER A 222 -10.88 0.72 7.30
C SER A 222 -11.34 -0.64 7.77
N GLY A 223 -10.82 -1.70 7.16
CA GLY A 223 -11.19 -3.06 7.52
C GLY A 223 -10.08 -4.07 7.21
N LYS A 224 -10.03 -5.12 8.03
CA LYS A 224 -9.31 -6.33 7.63
C LYS A 224 -10.06 -6.97 6.48
N ALA A 225 -9.32 -7.45 5.50
CA ALA A 225 -9.87 -8.10 4.33
C ALA A 225 -9.38 -9.54 4.27
N THR A 226 -10.27 -10.46 3.92
CA THR A 226 -9.92 -11.85 3.62
C THR A 226 -10.20 -12.10 2.15
N ILE A 227 -9.24 -12.72 1.47
CA ILE A 227 -9.39 -13.13 0.08
C ILE A 227 -9.75 -14.62 0.07
N TYR A 228 -10.92 -14.94 -0.44
CA TYR A 228 -11.34 -16.32 -0.63
C TYR A 228 -10.66 -16.91 -1.87
N GLU A 229 -9.58 -17.63 -1.65
CA GLU A 229 -8.74 -18.23 -2.70
C GLU A 229 -9.55 -19.04 -3.70
N ALA A 230 -10.49 -19.87 -3.23
CA ALA A 230 -11.32 -20.72 -4.08
C ALA A 230 -12.22 -19.90 -5.04
N ALA A 231 -12.72 -18.73 -4.60
CA ALA A 231 -13.53 -17.87 -5.42
C ALA A 231 -12.70 -17.08 -6.44
N LEU A 232 -11.48 -16.68 -6.06
CA LEU A 232 -10.61 -15.85 -6.88
C LEU A 232 -9.84 -16.67 -7.93
N LYS A 233 -9.45 -17.90 -7.61
CA LYS A 233 -8.64 -18.76 -8.47
C LYS A 233 -9.18 -18.85 -9.91
N ASP A 234 -10.47 -19.09 -10.04
CA ASP A 234 -11.12 -19.29 -11.35
C ASP A 234 -11.33 -17.98 -12.13
N GLN A 235 -11.10 -16.83 -11.47
CA GLN A 235 -11.26 -15.50 -12.06
C GLN A 235 -9.93 -14.85 -12.45
N ARG A 236 -8.80 -15.33 -11.94
CA ARG A 236 -7.47 -14.69 -12.11
C ARG A 236 -7.12 -14.42 -13.56
N GLU A 237 -7.29 -15.42 -14.42
CA GLU A 237 -6.98 -15.30 -15.86
C GLU A 237 -7.90 -14.29 -16.52
N ALA A 238 -9.19 -14.32 -16.23
CA ALA A 238 -10.15 -13.37 -16.79
C ALA A 238 -9.85 -11.92 -16.34
N ILE A 239 -9.52 -11.72 -15.06
CA ILE A 239 -9.13 -10.41 -14.53
C ILE A 239 -7.84 -9.95 -15.20
N ALA A 240 -6.81 -10.79 -15.26
CA ALA A 240 -5.52 -10.46 -15.87
C ALA A 240 -5.67 -10.09 -17.34
N ALA A 241 -6.46 -10.85 -18.11
CA ALA A 241 -6.74 -10.57 -19.51
C ALA A 241 -7.44 -9.21 -19.70
N ARG A 242 -8.45 -8.91 -18.85
CA ARG A 242 -9.16 -7.62 -18.87
C ARG A 242 -8.25 -6.44 -18.49
N LEU A 243 -7.26 -6.66 -17.65
CA LEU A 243 -6.32 -5.63 -17.17
C LEU A 243 -5.08 -5.46 -18.05
N ALA A 244 -4.82 -6.34 -19.01
CA ALA A 244 -3.60 -6.32 -19.81
C ALA A 244 -3.30 -4.95 -20.46
N ALA A 245 -4.34 -4.28 -20.98
CA ALA A 245 -4.21 -2.97 -21.60
C ALA A 245 -4.03 -1.80 -20.60
N TYR A 246 -4.28 -2.04 -19.31
CA TYR A 246 -4.26 -1.01 -18.28
C TYR A 246 -3.00 -1.09 -17.40
N ARG A 247 -2.45 -2.28 -17.16
CA ARG A 247 -1.36 -2.50 -16.19
C ARG A 247 -0.18 -1.55 -16.38
N THR A 248 0.31 -1.42 -17.61
CA THR A 248 1.44 -0.52 -17.92
C THR A 248 1.17 0.96 -17.62
N ALA A 249 -0.08 1.38 -17.62
CA ALA A 249 -0.46 2.77 -17.41
C ALA A 249 -0.88 3.09 -15.96
N TYR A 250 -1.19 2.05 -15.17
CA TYR A 250 -1.76 2.21 -13.83
C TYR A 250 -0.96 1.54 -12.71
N VAL A 251 0.08 0.74 -13.04
CA VAL A 251 0.86 0.01 -12.03
C VAL A 251 2.32 0.40 -12.09
N GLY A 252 2.88 0.84 -10.96
CA GLY A 252 4.28 1.20 -10.85
C GLY A 252 4.88 0.88 -9.49
N GLN A 253 6.12 0.41 -9.49
CA GLN A 253 6.83 0.09 -8.28
C GLN A 253 7.46 1.33 -7.67
N VAL A 254 7.22 1.55 -6.37
CA VAL A 254 7.94 2.53 -5.58
C VAL A 254 9.31 1.94 -5.22
N VAL A 255 10.36 2.53 -5.77
CA VAL A 255 11.73 2.11 -5.48
C VAL A 255 12.13 2.72 -4.14
N PHE A 256 12.45 1.88 -3.17
CA PHE A 256 13.01 2.34 -1.91
C PHE A 256 14.44 2.83 -2.11
N PRO A 257 14.82 3.99 -1.54
CA PRO A 257 16.23 4.36 -1.48
C PRO A 257 16.97 3.26 -0.71
N LEU A 258 18.01 2.71 -1.31
CA LEU A 258 18.91 1.78 -0.60
C LEU A 258 19.41 2.49 0.65
N PRO A 259 19.40 1.85 1.83
CA PRO A 259 20.03 2.43 3.00
C PRO A 259 21.47 2.79 2.60
N PRO A 260 21.98 3.97 3.01
CA PRO A 260 23.35 4.34 2.68
C PRO A 260 24.26 3.17 3.09
N SER A 261 25.00 2.63 2.12
CA SER A 261 25.95 1.56 2.37
C SER A 261 26.86 2.06 3.47
N GLY A 262 26.70 1.53 4.68
CA GLY A 262 27.51 1.88 5.82
C GLY A 262 28.99 1.81 5.42
N PRO A 263 29.87 2.63 5.99
CA PRO A 263 31.27 2.67 5.60
C PRO A 263 31.79 1.23 5.65
N ARG A 264 32.23 0.72 4.51
CA ARG A 264 32.90 -0.58 4.43
C ARG A 264 34.06 -0.49 5.41
N GLY A 265 33.88 -1.16 6.56
CA GLY A 265 34.94 -1.25 7.56
C GLY A 265 36.19 -1.70 6.87
N SER A 266 37.12 -0.79 6.66
CA SER A 266 38.46 -1.13 6.25
C SER A 266 39.03 -2.02 7.35
N SER A 267 39.12 -3.31 7.09
CA SER A 267 39.83 -4.27 7.94
C SER A 267 41.32 -3.93 7.87
N ARG A 268 41.71 -2.77 8.44
CA ARG A 268 43.09 -2.52 8.80
C ARG A 268 43.38 -3.41 10.00
N GLY A 269 44.26 -4.40 9.75
CA GLY A 269 44.68 -5.39 10.71
C GLY A 269 44.98 -4.81 12.09
N ALA A 270 44.15 -5.14 13.05
CA ALA A 270 44.42 -4.93 14.44
C ALA A 270 45.56 -5.87 14.84
N ARG A 271 46.79 -5.32 14.93
CA ARG A 271 47.89 -6.00 15.58
C ARG A 271 47.46 -6.30 17.01
N ARG A 272 47.37 -7.59 17.33
CA ARG A 272 47.16 -8.08 18.70
C ARG A 272 48.28 -7.53 19.60
N PRO A 273 47.99 -6.86 20.72
CA PRO A 273 49.02 -6.55 21.71
C PRO A 273 49.46 -7.86 22.36
N ARG A 274 50.75 -8.09 22.41
CA ARG A 274 51.39 -9.20 23.13
C ARG A 274 51.00 -9.07 24.61
N ALA A 275 50.39 -10.10 25.16
CA ALA A 275 50.15 -10.24 26.59
C ALA A 275 51.49 -10.28 27.34
N ARG A 276 51.72 -9.29 28.20
CA ARG A 276 52.83 -9.23 29.13
C ARG A 276 52.45 -10.13 30.33
N ALA A 277 53.22 -11.21 30.52
CA ALA A 277 53.10 -12.10 31.68
C ALA A 277 53.28 -11.32 32.96
N VAL A 278 52.28 -11.27 33.80
CA VAL A 278 52.38 -10.79 35.20
C VAL A 278 52.60 -12.01 36.07
N ARG A 279 53.75 -12.02 36.79
CA ARG A 279 54.11 -13.02 37.81
C ARG A 279 53.10 -12.90 38.99
N PRO A 280 52.70 -14.01 39.62
CA PRO A 280 51.90 -13.98 40.82
C PRO A 280 52.73 -13.54 42.04
N ALA A 281 52.25 -12.52 42.74
CA ALA A 281 52.79 -12.14 44.06
C ALA A 281 52.17 -13.05 45.13
N ASN A 282 53.00 -13.62 45.89
CA ASN A 282 52.78 -14.44 47.08
C ASN A 282 52.17 -13.58 48.20
N VAL A 283 51.01 -13.93 48.72
CA VAL A 283 50.51 -13.38 49.98
C VAL A 283 50.06 -14.53 50.85
N SER A 284 50.94 -14.84 51.81
CA SER A 284 50.62 -15.65 52.96
C SER A 284 49.97 -14.78 54.03
N ARG A 285 48.98 -15.34 54.72
CA ARG A 285 48.51 -15.08 56.08
C ARG A 285 48.02 -13.67 56.45
N LEU A 286 46.79 -13.58 56.86
CA LEU A 286 46.46 -13.42 58.30
C LEU A 286 45.05 -13.86 58.60
N LEU A 287 44.96 -14.65 59.65
CA LEU A 287 43.80 -15.14 60.40
C LEU A 287 43.30 -14.01 61.34
N LEU A 288 42.01 -14.13 61.75
CA LEU A 288 41.39 -13.67 62.99
C LEU A 288 40.93 -12.20 63.07
N ALA A 289 39.67 -11.96 63.01
CA ALA A 289 38.72 -11.69 64.11
C ALA A 289 37.32 -11.53 63.53
#